data_7a808113a73ea6f493d7a55e3ebb853a
#
_entry.id   7a808113a73ea6f493d7a55e3ebb853a
#
_cell.length_a   1.000
_cell.length_b   1.000
_cell.length_c   1.000
_cell.angle_alpha   90.00
_cell.angle_beta   90.00
_cell.angle_gamma   90.00
#
_symmetry.space_group_name_H-M   'P 1'
#
loop_
_entity.id
_entity.type
_entity.pdbx_description
1 polymer ?
#
loop_
_entity_poly.entity_id
_entity_poly.type
_entity_poly.pdbx_seq_one_letter_code
_entity_poly.pdbx_strand_id
1 'polypeptide(L)'
;MRPGRLAGIVLIAALLAGCGGLKFGSDFPSPTKDMLVVGKTTKADLLRFFGEPHQVGLDTGDPTWAWTYAQVFTNQELSKQLTVRFDEKGTVKSYSFTSSFPEDMARLK
;
A
#
# COMPACT_ATOMS: atom_id res chain seq x y z
N MET A 1 35.84 25.94 -17.49
CA MET A 1 34.67 25.39 -16.83
C MET A 1 33.74 24.73 -17.83
N ARG A 2 33.20 23.62 -17.47
CA ARG A 2 32.42 22.81 -18.40
C ARG A 2 30.95 22.99 -18.16
N PRO A 3 30.16 23.40 -19.17
CA PRO A 3 28.73 23.64 -19.00
C PRO A 3 27.94 22.43 -18.50
N GLY A 4 28.40 21.22 -18.82
CA GLY A 4 27.70 20.00 -18.43
C GLY A 4 27.59 19.79 -16.92
N ARG A 5 28.54 20.29 -16.15
CA ARG A 5 28.50 20.17 -14.69
C ARG A 5 27.39 21.02 -14.09
N LEU A 6 27.23 22.23 -14.59
CA LEU A 6 26.20 23.14 -14.13
C LEU A 6 24.81 22.58 -14.49
N ALA A 7 24.65 22.05 -15.68
CA ALA A 7 23.42 21.48 -16.12
C ALA A 7 23.02 20.28 -15.26
N GLY A 8 23.98 19.42 -14.87
CA GLY A 8 23.71 18.30 -14.01
C GLY A 8 23.25 18.70 -12.60
N ILE A 9 23.90 19.72 -12.03
CA ILE A 9 23.52 20.21 -10.70
C ILE A 9 22.13 20.83 -10.72
N VAL A 10 21.81 21.62 -11.74
CA VAL A 10 20.48 22.23 -11.88
C VAL A 10 19.41 21.16 -12.03
N LEU A 11 19.67 20.09 -12.78
CA LEU A 11 18.73 19.01 -12.97
C LEU A 11 18.42 18.31 -11.65
N ILE A 12 19.44 18.01 -10.83
CA ILE A 12 19.24 17.37 -9.53
C ILE A 12 18.41 18.26 -8.62
N ALA A 13 18.71 19.56 -8.58
CA ALA A 13 17.95 20.50 -7.77
C ALA A 13 16.49 20.58 -8.21
N ALA A 14 16.22 20.55 -9.51
CA ALA A 14 14.86 20.55 -10.03
C ALA A 14 14.08 19.30 -9.63
N LEU A 15 14.73 18.13 -9.65
CA LEU A 15 14.07 16.89 -9.20
C LEU A 15 13.71 16.94 -7.73
N LEU A 16 14.59 17.46 -6.88
CA LEU A 16 14.32 17.59 -5.45
C LEU A 16 13.22 18.62 -5.19
N ALA A 17 13.23 19.73 -5.90
CA ALA A 17 12.23 20.78 -5.72
C ALA A 17 10.86 20.40 -6.27
N GLY A 18 10.81 19.52 -7.29
CA GLY A 18 9.56 19.14 -7.94
C GLY A 18 8.74 18.11 -7.20
N CYS A 19 9.25 17.54 -6.11
CA CYS A 19 8.53 16.51 -5.39
C CYS A 19 7.54 17.11 -4.41
N GLY A 20 6.23 16.87 -4.61
CA GLY A 20 5.17 17.31 -3.71
C GLY A 20 5.06 16.47 -2.45
N GLY A 21 5.93 15.46 -2.26
CA GLY A 21 5.93 14.57 -1.13
C GLY A 21 6.66 13.28 -1.46
N LEU A 22 6.85 12.43 -0.45
CA LEU A 22 7.48 11.12 -0.63
C LEU A 22 6.41 10.04 -0.60
N LYS A 23 6.58 9.04 -1.47
CA LYS A 23 5.68 7.89 -1.53
C LYS A 23 6.45 6.63 -1.15
N PHE A 24 5.87 5.82 -0.28
CA PHE A 24 6.42 4.55 0.16
C PHE A 24 5.48 3.42 -0.20
N GLY A 25 6.03 2.35 -0.79
CA GLY A 25 5.25 1.24 -1.29
C GLY A 25 4.53 1.58 -2.59
N SER A 26 3.70 0.67 -3.05
CA SER A 26 2.87 0.85 -4.23
C SER A 26 1.42 1.04 -3.83
N ASP A 27 0.75 1.98 -4.48
CA ASP A 27 -0.67 2.21 -4.21
C ASP A 27 -1.48 0.96 -4.57
N PHE A 28 -2.52 0.72 -3.81
CA PHE A 28 -3.47 -0.37 -4.05
C PHE A 28 -4.88 0.15 -3.78
N PRO A 29 -5.91 -0.44 -4.44
CA PRO A 29 -7.28 -0.03 -4.18
C PRO A 29 -7.67 -0.29 -2.73
N SER A 30 -8.38 0.67 -2.12
CA SER A 30 -8.88 0.47 -0.76
C SER A 30 -9.99 -0.58 -0.79
N PRO A 31 -9.95 -1.57 0.11
CA PRO A 31 -10.91 -2.67 0.07
C PRO A 31 -12.31 -2.23 0.45
N THR A 32 -13.28 -2.94 -0.12
CA THR A 32 -14.67 -2.88 0.32
C THR A 32 -15.01 -4.21 0.99
N LYS A 33 -16.13 -4.24 1.72
CA LYS A 33 -16.54 -5.46 2.42
C LYS A 33 -16.77 -6.63 1.47
N ASP A 34 -17.21 -6.33 0.24
CA ASP A 34 -17.48 -7.36 -0.77
C ASP A 34 -16.21 -8.04 -1.28
N MET A 35 -15.06 -7.36 -1.16
CA MET A 35 -13.78 -7.89 -1.63
C MET A 35 -13.12 -8.81 -0.61
N LEU A 36 -13.49 -8.70 0.67
CA LEU A 36 -12.86 -9.43 1.76
C LEU A 36 -13.90 -10.22 2.55
N VAL A 37 -14.36 -11.33 1.97
CA VAL A 37 -15.37 -12.19 2.61
C VAL A 37 -14.67 -13.37 3.27
N VAL A 38 -14.74 -13.42 4.60
CA VAL A 38 -14.13 -14.50 5.38
C VAL A 38 -14.72 -15.84 4.96
N GLY A 39 -13.83 -16.80 4.67
CA GLY A 39 -14.23 -18.13 4.26
C GLY A 39 -14.57 -18.27 2.78
N LYS A 40 -14.55 -17.17 2.01
CA LYS A 40 -14.88 -17.20 0.58
C LYS A 40 -13.79 -16.58 -0.30
N THR A 41 -13.31 -15.40 0.04
CA THR A 41 -12.29 -14.73 -0.77
C THR A 41 -10.99 -15.53 -0.74
N THR A 42 -10.42 -15.80 -1.91
CA THR A 42 -9.23 -16.62 -2.07
C THR A 42 -8.01 -15.76 -2.36
N LYS A 43 -6.83 -16.36 -2.27
CA LYS A 43 -5.57 -15.71 -2.66
C LYS A 43 -5.64 -15.21 -4.11
N ALA A 44 -6.22 -16.01 -5.00
CA ALA A 44 -6.37 -15.62 -6.41
C ALA A 44 -7.23 -14.37 -6.56
N ASP A 45 -8.31 -14.28 -5.78
CA ASP A 45 -9.16 -13.09 -5.77
C ASP A 45 -8.39 -11.85 -5.33
N LEU A 46 -7.58 -11.98 -4.28
CA LEU A 46 -6.80 -10.86 -3.76
C LEU A 46 -5.75 -10.39 -4.75
N LEU A 47 -5.13 -11.31 -5.49
CA LEU A 47 -4.17 -10.93 -6.53
C LEU A 47 -4.85 -10.11 -7.63
N ARG A 48 -6.10 -10.46 -7.99
CA ARG A 48 -6.87 -9.67 -8.96
C ARG A 48 -7.26 -8.30 -8.42
N PHE A 49 -7.66 -8.23 -7.14
CA PHE A 49 -8.14 -6.98 -6.55
C PHE A 49 -7.00 -6.02 -6.24
N PHE A 50 -5.92 -6.51 -5.66
CA PHE A 50 -4.88 -5.67 -5.06
C PHE A 50 -3.50 -5.85 -5.69
N GLY A 51 -3.32 -6.85 -6.54
CA GLY A 51 -2.01 -7.16 -7.11
C GLY A 51 -1.16 -7.99 -6.14
N GLU A 52 0.11 -8.12 -6.45
CA GLU A 52 1.04 -8.87 -5.61
C GLU A 52 1.17 -8.24 -4.23
N PRO A 53 1.19 -9.06 -3.16
CA PRO A 53 1.39 -8.50 -1.83
C PRO A 53 2.78 -7.90 -1.69
N HIS A 54 2.87 -6.82 -0.91
CA HIS A 54 4.13 -6.16 -0.64
C HIS A 54 4.95 -6.92 0.39
N GLN A 55 4.28 -7.63 1.30
CA GLN A 55 4.93 -8.48 2.30
C GLN A 55 4.18 -9.78 2.43
N VAL A 56 4.92 -10.86 2.67
CA VAL A 56 4.39 -12.20 2.92
C VAL A 56 5.00 -12.69 4.21
N GLY A 57 4.20 -13.23 5.10
CA GLY A 57 4.67 -13.70 6.39
C GLY A 57 3.85 -14.84 6.94
N LEU A 58 4.12 -15.17 8.20
CA LEU A 58 3.39 -16.18 8.95
C LEU A 58 2.95 -15.59 10.28
N ASP A 59 1.74 -15.91 10.69
CA ASP A 59 1.20 -15.54 11.99
C ASP A 59 0.64 -16.79 12.65
N THR A 60 1.36 -17.31 13.64
CA THR A 60 1.00 -18.54 14.35
C THR A 60 0.77 -19.70 13.38
N GLY A 61 1.61 -19.77 12.32
CA GLY A 61 1.54 -20.83 11.33
C GLY A 61 0.65 -20.56 10.13
N ASP A 62 -0.22 -19.55 10.19
CA ASP A 62 -1.06 -19.18 9.06
C ASP A 62 -0.36 -18.18 8.14
N PRO A 63 -0.45 -18.34 6.82
CA PRO A 63 0.12 -17.36 5.89
C PRO A 63 -0.56 -16.00 6.03
N THR A 64 0.23 -14.94 5.92
CA THR A 64 -0.29 -13.57 5.90
C THR A 64 0.26 -12.83 4.69
N TRP A 65 -0.59 -11.98 4.10
CA TRP A 65 -0.20 -11.08 3.02
C TRP A 65 -0.52 -9.64 3.46
N ALA A 66 0.36 -8.72 3.08
CA ALA A 66 0.16 -7.31 3.44
C ALA A 66 0.43 -6.41 2.26
N TRP A 67 -0.37 -5.37 2.15
CA TRP A 67 -0.20 -4.26 1.20
C TRP A 67 -0.11 -2.98 2.02
N THR A 68 0.87 -2.16 1.71
CA THR A 68 1.12 -0.91 2.43
C THR A 68 1.41 0.21 1.44
N TYR A 69 0.83 1.37 1.67
CA TYR A 69 1.07 2.56 0.88
C TYR A 69 1.06 3.78 1.79
N ALA A 70 2.02 4.68 1.57
CA ALA A 70 2.11 5.91 2.35
C ALA A 70 2.55 7.07 1.47
N GLN A 71 1.97 8.25 1.73
CA GLN A 71 2.41 9.52 1.16
C GLN A 71 2.81 10.43 2.30
N VAL A 72 4.04 10.93 2.25
CA VAL A 72 4.56 11.83 3.28
C VAL A 72 4.71 13.22 2.68
N PHE A 73 4.00 14.17 3.27
CA PHE A 73 4.07 15.59 2.91
C PHE A 73 4.82 16.36 3.99
N THR A 74 5.08 17.64 3.75
CA THR A 74 5.83 18.47 4.69
C THR A 74 5.18 18.54 6.07
N ASN A 75 3.86 18.55 6.12
CA ASN A 75 3.11 18.74 7.37
C ASN A 75 2.13 17.64 7.68
N GLN A 76 2.11 16.56 6.91
CA GLN A 76 1.21 15.43 7.20
C GLN A 76 1.69 14.16 6.51
N GLU A 77 1.20 13.04 7.00
CA GLU A 77 1.42 11.72 6.41
C GLU A 77 0.06 11.05 6.21
N LEU A 78 -0.14 10.52 5.01
CA LEU A 78 -1.32 9.72 4.69
C LEU A 78 -0.85 8.30 4.40
N SER A 79 -1.48 7.32 5.04
CA SER A 79 -1.08 5.92 4.87
C SER A 79 -2.29 4.99 4.92
N LYS A 80 -2.14 3.83 4.31
CA LYS A 80 -3.09 2.75 4.42
C LYS A 80 -2.37 1.42 4.42
N GLN A 81 -2.93 0.46 5.10
CA GLN A 81 -2.35 -0.87 5.23
C GLN A 81 -3.45 -1.91 5.29
N LEU A 82 -3.33 -2.93 4.45
CA LEU A 82 -4.20 -4.09 4.46
C LEU A 82 -3.36 -5.31 4.82
N THR A 83 -3.79 -6.06 5.82
CA THR A 83 -3.19 -7.33 6.21
C THR A 83 -4.25 -8.41 6.17
N VAL A 84 -3.95 -9.52 5.49
CA VAL A 84 -4.89 -10.63 5.34
C VAL A 84 -4.24 -11.91 5.83
N ARG A 85 -4.97 -12.67 6.63
CA ARG A 85 -4.55 -13.96 7.15
C ARG A 85 -5.38 -15.05 6.46
N PHE A 86 -4.72 -16.11 6.03
CA PHE A 86 -5.36 -17.19 5.27
C PHE A 86 -5.46 -18.46 6.10
N ASP A 87 -6.47 -19.26 5.81
CA ASP A 87 -6.58 -20.60 6.35
C ASP A 87 -5.78 -21.60 5.49
N GLU A 88 -5.87 -22.89 5.84
CA GLU A 88 -5.13 -23.95 5.15
C GLU A 88 -5.53 -24.10 3.68
N LYS A 89 -6.72 -23.67 3.33
CA LYS A 89 -7.24 -23.77 1.96
C LYS A 89 -6.85 -22.57 1.11
N GLY A 90 -6.23 -21.55 1.70
CA GLY A 90 -5.90 -20.33 0.99
C GLY A 90 -7.05 -19.35 0.87
N THR A 91 -8.04 -19.45 1.74
CA THR A 91 -9.13 -18.47 1.81
C THR A 91 -8.92 -17.54 2.99
N VAL A 92 -9.53 -16.34 2.91
CA VAL A 92 -9.40 -15.33 3.96
C VAL A 92 -9.98 -15.85 5.27
N LYS A 93 -9.13 -15.87 6.30
CA LYS A 93 -9.52 -16.25 7.66
C LYS A 93 -9.83 -15.01 8.49
N SER A 94 -9.02 -13.98 8.34
CA SER A 94 -9.22 -12.69 8.99
C SER A 94 -8.46 -11.63 8.21
N TYR A 95 -8.81 -10.36 8.45
CA TYR A 95 -8.11 -9.25 7.82
C TYR A 95 -8.19 -8.01 8.70
N SER A 96 -7.28 -7.08 8.46
CA SER A 96 -7.26 -5.79 9.11
C SER A 96 -6.92 -4.74 8.06
N PHE A 97 -7.71 -3.67 8.02
CA PHE A 97 -7.44 -2.54 7.13
C PHE A 97 -7.47 -1.26 7.93
N THR A 98 -6.41 -0.47 7.81
CA THR A 98 -6.31 0.85 8.41
C THR A 98 -5.98 1.86 7.34
N SER A 99 -6.51 3.08 7.47
CA SER A 99 -6.27 4.14 6.50
C SER A 99 -6.43 5.49 7.18
N SER A 100 -5.56 6.43 6.82
CA SER A 100 -5.71 7.83 7.21
C SER A 100 -6.13 8.70 6.02
N PHE A 101 -6.39 8.11 4.85
CA PHE A 101 -6.91 8.86 3.71
C PHE A 101 -8.35 9.28 3.98
N PRO A 102 -8.69 10.57 3.75
CA PRO A 102 -10.02 11.07 4.10
C PRO A 102 -11.19 10.32 3.48
N GLU A 103 -11.08 9.91 2.23
CA GLU A 103 -12.14 9.17 1.55
C GLU A 103 -12.36 7.78 2.17
N ASP A 104 -11.29 7.14 2.62
CA ASP A 104 -11.40 5.84 3.29
C ASP A 104 -12.01 5.98 4.67
N MET A 105 -11.57 6.98 5.43
CA MET A 105 -12.08 7.21 6.77
C MET A 105 -13.58 7.48 6.78
N ALA A 106 -14.07 8.25 5.83
CA ALA A 106 -15.49 8.53 5.70
C ALA A 106 -16.30 7.27 5.41
N ARG A 107 -15.76 6.37 4.59
CA ARG A 107 -16.42 5.13 4.22
C ARG A 107 -16.43 4.10 5.35
N LEU A 108 -15.36 4.09 6.17
CA LEU A 108 -15.21 3.09 7.24
C LEU A 108 -15.99 3.42 8.51
N LYS A 109 -16.47 4.65 8.64
CA LYS A 109 -17.25 5.06 9.82
C LYS A 109 -18.70 4.52 9.79
#